data_7ef8afc4b7e06c8de294294ed0023eec
#
_entry.id   7ef8afc4b7e06c8de294294ed0023eec
#
_cell.length_a   1.000
_cell.length_b   1.000
_cell.length_c   1.000
_cell.angle_alpha   90.00
_cell.angle_beta   90.00
_cell.angle_gamma   90.00
#
_symmetry.space_group_name_H-M   'P 1'
#
loop_
_entity.id
_entity.type
_entity.pdbx_description
1 polymer ?
#
loop_
_entity_poly.entity_id
_entity_poly.type
_entity_poly.pdbx_seq_one_letter_code
_entity_poly.pdbx_strand_id
1 'polypeptide(L)'
;EGEDADYTPESDDLPWCMIPEKKITVEDVKYVLSSHYQGTSYDPYASYGEKEQRGAFRSIGVNRTDFLSLIQMRPGMEKDCNILEWVAFASNAFNVLVPFYATIDTTPDYFSSTTREVTTDSFYWVSRMIGAMADASYKSSIFHIERYQERVMSKGHQLIGKYDALLEKESDAAKRMSLRHQANQEIADMVKKEASDTLNKVLYELSNQMKNAYSRSDA
;
A
#
# COMPACT_ATOMS: atom_id res chain seq x y z
N GLU A 1 16.99 20.38 -4.10
CA GLU A 1 16.06 21.49 -4.27
C GLU A 1 14.94 21.53 -3.22
N GLY A 2 14.51 20.44 -2.61
CA GLY A 2 13.69 20.36 -1.40
C GLY A 2 12.74 21.54 -1.13
N GLU A 3 12.76 22.08 0.08
CA GLU A 3 11.91 23.19 0.52
C GLU A 3 12.22 24.52 -0.18
N ASP A 4 13.40 24.65 -0.81
CA ASP A 4 13.82 25.86 -1.54
C ASP A 4 13.40 25.86 -3.02
N ALA A 5 12.70 24.81 -3.47
CA ALA A 5 12.18 24.76 -4.84
C ALA A 5 10.98 25.69 -4.98
N ASP A 6 11.01 26.55 -5.98
CA ASP A 6 9.96 27.55 -6.27
C ASP A 6 8.85 27.01 -7.21
N TYR A 7 8.75 25.70 -7.33
CA TYR A 7 7.70 25.06 -8.14
C TYR A 7 6.33 25.17 -7.48
N THR A 8 5.35 25.45 -8.30
CA THR A 8 3.92 25.44 -7.92
C THR A 8 3.20 24.29 -8.63
N PRO A 9 1.96 23.94 -8.22
CA PRO A 9 1.18 22.94 -8.94
C PRO A 9 0.90 23.28 -10.42
N GLU A 10 1.00 24.55 -10.79
CA GLU A 10 0.80 25.07 -12.16
C GLU A 10 2.12 25.22 -12.93
N SER A 11 3.28 24.96 -12.32
CA SER A 11 4.58 25.08 -13.00
C SER A 11 4.67 24.11 -14.17
N ASP A 12 5.04 24.65 -15.33
CA ASP A 12 5.25 23.89 -16.59
C ASP A 12 6.72 23.62 -16.90
N ASP A 13 7.63 24.15 -16.10
CA ASP A 13 9.09 24.01 -16.18
C ASP A 13 9.70 22.98 -15.21
N LEU A 14 8.88 22.02 -14.75
CA LEU A 14 9.34 20.94 -13.88
C LEU A 14 10.48 20.14 -14.54
N PRO A 15 11.56 19.82 -13.79
CA PRO A 15 12.66 19.03 -14.35
C PRO A 15 12.18 17.63 -14.74
N TRP A 16 12.58 17.17 -15.93
CA TRP A 16 12.24 15.83 -16.41
C TRP A 16 12.83 14.72 -15.53
N CYS A 17 14.03 14.91 -14.99
CA CYS A 17 14.69 14.01 -14.06
C CYS A 17 15.67 14.79 -13.17
N MET A 18 15.91 14.24 -12.01
CA MET A 18 16.86 14.78 -11.04
C MET A 18 17.65 13.65 -10.40
N ILE A 19 18.86 13.96 -9.95
CA ILE A 19 19.64 13.04 -9.14
C ILE A 19 19.16 13.18 -7.69
N PRO A 20 18.69 12.11 -7.04
CA PRO A 20 18.23 12.19 -5.66
C PRO A 20 19.41 12.41 -4.71
N GLU A 21 19.21 13.17 -3.65
CA GLU A 21 20.22 13.43 -2.62
C GLU A 21 20.59 12.15 -1.83
N LYS A 22 19.67 11.23 -1.71
CA LYS A 22 19.84 9.92 -1.07
C LYS A 22 19.24 8.82 -1.93
N LYS A 23 19.63 7.56 -1.68
CA LYS A 23 19.02 6.41 -2.35
C LYS A 23 17.54 6.36 -2.05
N ILE A 24 16.74 6.18 -3.11
CA ILE A 24 15.30 6.03 -3.02
C ILE A 24 14.98 4.63 -2.48
N THR A 25 14.18 4.56 -1.44
CA THR A 25 13.69 3.31 -0.83
C THR A 25 12.34 2.90 -1.40
N VAL A 26 11.89 1.69 -1.07
CA VAL A 26 10.53 1.22 -1.41
C VAL A 26 9.47 2.08 -0.70
N GLU A 27 9.77 2.51 0.51
CA GLU A 27 8.93 3.41 1.32
C GLU A 27 8.78 4.78 0.67
N ASP A 28 9.87 5.36 0.15
CA ASP A 28 9.82 6.64 -0.58
C ASP A 28 8.92 6.53 -1.82
N VAL A 29 9.04 5.43 -2.58
CA VAL A 29 8.17 5.18 -3.75
C VAL A 29 6.72 5.04 -3.32
N LYS A 30 6.44 4.26 -2.26
CA LYS A 30 5.08 4.11 -1.73
C LYS A 30 4.51 5.44 -1.29
N TYR A 31 5.28 6.25 -0.56
CA TYR A 31 4.87 7.57 -0.10
C TYR A 31 4.46 8.49 -1.27
N VAL A 32 5.31 8.61 -2.29
CA VAL A 32 5.04 9.45 -3.47
C VAL A 32 3.80 8.97 -4.23
N LEU A 33 3.71 7.65 -4.50
CA LEU A 33 2.58 7.08 -5.27
C LEU A 33 1.26 7.06 -4.48
N SER A 34 1.32 7.26 -3.16
CA SER A 34 0.16 7.38 -2.28
C SER A 34 -0.21 8.83 -1.97
N SER A 35 0.57 9.80 -2.45
CA SER A 35 0.39 11.20 -2.12
C SER A 35 -0.98 11.70 -2.54
N HIS A 36 -1.70 12.25 -1.58
CA HIS A 36 -2.93 13.02 -1.77
C HIS A 36 -2.78 14.44 -1.22
N TYR A 37 -1.54 14.96 -1.25
CA TYR A 37 -1.16 16.26 -0.71
C TYR A 37 -1.33 16.37 0.82
N GLN A 38 -1.23 15.23 1.53
CA GLN A 38 -1.34 15.16 2.98
C GLN A 38 -0.43 16.18 3.66
N GLY A 39 -0.96 16.87 4.66
CA GLY A 39 -0.24 17.94 5.37
C GLY A 39 -0.19 19.29 4.67
N THR A 40 -0.81 19.43 3.49
CA THR A 40 -0.90 20.71 2.76
C THR A 40 -2.34 21.22 2.68
N SER A 41 -2.52 22.49 2.27
CA SER A 41 -3.85 23.07 2.03
C SER A 41 -4.62 22.43 0.87
N TYR A 42 -3.96 21.65 0.03
CA TYR A 42 -4.54 20.97 -1.13
C TYR A 42 -5.07 19.57 -0.81
N ASP A 43 -4.81 19.04 0.40
CA ASP A 43 -5.29 17.74 0.83
C ASP A 43 -6.82 17.68 0.83
N PRO A 44 -7.45 16.80 0.02
CA PRO A 44 -8.91 16.69 -0.04
C PRO A 44 -9.54 16.26 1.29
N TYR A 45 -8.78 15.62 2.17
CA TYR A 45 -9.23 15.15 3.48
C TYR A 45 -8.96 16.14 4.62
N ALA A 46 -8.26 17.24 4.34
CA ALA A 46 -7.92 18.22 5.36
C ALA A 46 -9.16 18.92 5.95
N SER A 47 -9.04 19.29 7.23
CA SER A 47 -10.01 20.15 7.93
C SER A 47 -9.53 21.61 8.06
N TYR A 48 -8.35 21.92 7.54
CA TYR A 48 -7.68 23.21 7.55
C TYR A 48 -7.48 23.72 6.12
N GLY A 49 -7.02 24.96 5.99
CA GLY A 49 -6.88 25.64 4.69
C GLY A 49 -8.21 26.08 4.09
N GLU A 50 -8.13 26.82 3.00
CA GLU A 50 -9.29 27.30 2.28
C GLU A 50 -10.03 26.15 1.59
N LYS A 51 -11.37 26.20 1.64
CA LYS A 51 -12.22 25.13 1.08
C LYS A 51 -11.98 24.91 -0.41
N GLU A 52 -11.70 26.01 -1.12
CA GLU A 52 -11.46 26.05 -2.57
C GLU A 52 -10.14 25.40 -2.98
N GLN A 53 -9.15 25.34 -2.07
CA GLN A 53 -7.86 24.71 -2.31
C GLN A 53 -7.92 23.20 -2.12
N ARG A 54 -8.77 22.71 -1.21
CA ARG A 54 -8.87 21.28 -0.90
C ARG A 54 -9.38 20.48 -2.10
N GLY A 55 -8.56 19.59 -2.61
CA GLY A 55 -8.87 18.80 -3.79
C GLY A 55 -8.85 19.58 -5.11
N ALA A 56 -8.30 20.81 -5.14
CA ALA A 56 -8.17 21.63 -6.36
C ALA A 56 -7.30 20.92 -7.42
N PHE A 57 -6.31 20.16 -6.98
CA PHE A 57 -5.43 19.40 -7.86
C PHE A 57 -5.65 17.91 -7.71
N ARG A 58 -5.53 17.19 -8.84
CA ARG A 58 -5.60 15.74 -8.85
C ARG A 58 -4.36 15.14 -8.18
N SER A 59 -4.55 14.42 -7.09
CA SER A 59 -3.46 13.74 -6.38
C SER A 59 -2.89 12.57 -7.18
N ILE A 60 -1.63 12.21 -6.91
CA ILE A 60 -0.99 11.00 -7.45
C ILE A 60 -1.71 9.76 -6.91
N GLY A 61 -1.93 9.70 -5.60
CA GLY A 61 -2.65 8.63 -4.90
C GLY A 61 -4.16 8.71 -5.06
N VAL A 62 -4.65 8.92 -6.30
CA VAL A 62 -6.09 8.99 -6.57
C VAL A 62 -6.78 7.65 -6.28
N ASN A 63 -8.01 7.72 -5.77
CA ASN A 63 -8.79 6.54 -5.35
C ASN A 63 -9.13 5.56 -6.48
N ARG A 64 -8.99 5.96 -7.73
CA ARG A 64 -9.21 5.12 -8.93
C ARG A 64 -8.00 4.31 -9.37
N THR A 65 -6.86 4.46 -8.72
CA THR A 65 -5.71 3.57 -8.94
C THR A 65 -6.07 2.19 -8.39
N ASP A 66 -6.06 1.18 -9.24
CA ASP A 66 -6.46 -0.18 -8.86
C ASP A 66 -5.28 -1.12 -8.61
N PHE A 67 -4.11 -0.78 -9.10
CA PHE A 67 -2.92 -1.61 -9.01
C PHE A 67 -1.64 -0.77 -8.98
N LEU A 68 -0.71 -1.17 -8.11
CA LEU A 68 0.65 -0.67 -8.08
C LEU A 68 1.60 -1.86 -8.02
N SER A 69 2.59 -1.87 -8.89
CA SER A 69 3.70 -2.82 -8.85
C SER A 69 5.02 -2.06 -8.84
N LEU A 70 5.94 -2.51 -7.99
CA LEU A 70 7.30 -2.02 -7.90
C LEU A 70 8.26 -3.20 -7.95
N ILE A 71 9.17 -3.21 -8.93
CA ILE A 71 10.20 -4.23 -9.05
C ILE A 71 11.48 -3.73 -8.38
N GLN A 72 11.92 -4.45 -7.37
CA GLN A 72 13.17 -4.20 -6.67
C GLN A 72 14.23 -5.20 -7.12
N MET A 73 15.27 -4.71 -7.79
CA MET A 73 16.45 -5.51 -8.15
C MET A 73 17.52 -5.41 -7.07
N ARG A 74 18.02 -6.55 -6.62
CA ARG A 74 19.00 -6.69 -5.53
C ARG A 74 20.30 -7.33 -6.08
N PRO A 75 21.21 -6.56 -6.68
CA PRO A 75 22.35 -7.09 -7.45
C PRO A 75 23.35 -7.91 -6.64
N GLY A 76 23.32 -7.84 -5.30
CA GLY A 76 24.15 -8.67 -4.42
C GLY A 76 23.60 -10.05 -4.09
N MET A 77 22.39 -10.39 -4.56
CA MET A 77 21.72 -11.66 -4.28
C MET A 77 21.87 -12.63 -5.45
N GLU A 78 21.69 -13.94 -5.17
CA GLU A 78 21.63 -14.98 -6.20
C GLU A 78 20.49 -14.70 -7.20
N LYS A 79 20.65 -15.10 -8.46
CA LYS A 79 19.74 -14.80 -9.58
C LYS A 79 18.29 -15.23 -9.33
N ASP A 80 18.09 -16.29 -8.58
CA ASP A 80 16.76 -16.83 -8.30
C ASP A 80 16.03 -16.14 -7.13
N CYS A 81 16.70 -15.24 -6.42
CA CYS A 81 16.12 -14.45 -5.33
C CYS A 81 16.47 -12.95 -5.37
N ASN A 82 17.11 -12.48 -6.45
CA ASN A 82 17.55 -11.11 -6.59
C ASN A 82 16.46 -10.13 -7.01
N ILE A 83 15.27 -10.60 -7.36
CA ILE A 83 14.12 -9.77 -7.74
C ILE A 83 12.99 -9.98 -6.74
N LEU A 84 12.57 -8.89 -6.14
CA LEU A 84 11.31 -8.81 -5.41
C LEU A 84 10.32 -7.97 -6.19
N GLU A 85 9.09 -8.43 -6.27
CA GLU A 85 7.96 -7.64 -6.72
C GLU A 85 7.15 -7.18 -5.50
N TRP A 86 6.91 -5.89 -5.42
CA TRP A 86 6.07 -5.28 -4.41
C TRP A 86 4.74 -4.92 -5.05
N VAL A 87 3.66 -5.48 -4.54
CA VAL A 87 2.32 -5.29 -5.12
C VAL A 87 1.37 -4.64 -4.13
N ALA A 88 0.49 -3.78 -4.63
CA ALA A 88 -0.63 -3.22 -3.90
C ALA A 88 -1.87 -3.15 -4.79
N PHE A 89 -3.03 -3.43 -4.24
CA PHE A 89 -4.31 -3.36 -4.92
C PHE A 89 -5.18 -2.25 -4.36
N ALA A 90 -6.06 -1.72 -5.20
CA ALA A 90 -6.98 -0.64 -4.89
C ALA A 90 -6.29 0.70 -4.58
N SER A 91 -6.97 1.63 -3.93
CA SER A 91 -6.51 2.99 -3.70
C SER A 91 -5.17 3.07 -2.96
N ASN A 92 -4.18 3.68 -3.58
CA ASN A 92 -2.83 3.79 -3.02
C ASN A 92 -2.77 4.54 -1.69
N ALA A 93 -3.69 5.46 -1.42
CA ALA A 93 -3.76 6.17 -0.13
C ALA A 93 -4.06 5.22 1.04
N PHE A 94 -4.80 4.13 0.80
CA PHE A 94 -5.31 3.23 1.83
C PHE A 94 -4.74 1.81 1.78
N ASN A 95 -4.11 1.43 0.67
CA ASN A 95 -3.57 0.08 0.49
C ASN A 95 -2.17 -0.09 1.10
N VAL A 96 -1.70 -1.34 1.10
CA VAL A 96 -0.35 -1.71 1.55
C VAL A 96 0.44 -2.27 0.39
N LEU A 97 1.75 -2.04 0.42
CA LEU A 97 2.70 -2.58 -0.53
C LEU A 97 3.33 -3.86 0.04
N VAL A 98 3.20 -4.98 -0.67
CA VAL A 98 3.52 -6.33 -0.19
C VAL A 98 4.62 -6.94 -1.04
N PRO A 99 5.76 -7.38 -0.44
CA PRO A 99 6.87 -7.98 -1.19
C PRO A 99 6.64 -9.46 -1.49
N PHE A 100 7.08 -9.89 -2.68
CA PHE A 100 7.15 -11.29 -3.07
C PHE A 100 8.46 -11.59 -3.79
N TYR A 101 9.00 -12.79 -3.61
CA TYR A 101 10.01 -13.30 -4.53
C TYR A 101 9.36 -13.50 -5.90
N ALA A 102 9.90 -12.83 -6.92
CA ALA A 102 9.32 -12.85 -8.27
C ALA A 102 9.64 -14.13 -9.05
N THR A 103 10.72 -14.83 -8.71
CA THR A 103 11.14 -16.06 -9.37
C THR A 103 10.44 -17.28 -8.75
N ILE A 104 9.17 -17.44 -9.07
CA ILE A 104 8.26 -18.50 -8.63
C ILE A 104 7.43 -18.99 -9.81
N ASP A 105 6.79 -20.14 -9.68
CA ASP A 105 5.89 -20.72 -10.68
C ASP A 105 4.39 -20.61 -10.31
N THR A 106 4.09 -20.31 -9.04
CA THR A 106 2.72 -20.12 -8.56
C THR A 106 2.63 -18.94 -7.60
N THR A 107 1.53 -18.19 -7.67
CA THR A 107 1.21 -17.09 -6.75
C THR A 107 0.27 -17.61 -5.66
N PRO A 108 0.43 -17.19 -4.39
CA PRO A 108 -0.53 -17.54 -3.33
C PRO A 108 -1.97 -17.16 -3.70
N ASP A 109 -2.94 -18.05 -3.46
CA ASP A 109 -4.34 -17.91 -3.86
C ASP A 109 -4.97 -16.59 -3.41
N TYR A 110 -4.62 -16.12 -2.22
CA TYR A 110 -5.13 -14.85 -1.68
C TYR A 110 -4.78 -13.64 -2.56
N PHE A 111 -3.69 -13.70 -3.33
CA PHE A 111 -3.23 -12.65 -4.24
C PHE A 111 -3.56 -12.91 -5.71
N SER A 112 -3.75 -14.15 -6.10
CA SER A 112 -4.07 -14.52 -7.50
C SER A 112 -5.55 -14.48 -7.83
N SER A 113 -6.42 -14.49 -6.80
CA SER A 113 -7.85 -14.63 -6.96
C SER A 113 -8.54 -13.26 -7.05
N THR A 114 -8.93 -12.87 -8.26
CA THR A 114 -9.80 -11.71 -8.51
C THR A 114 -11.09 -12.18 -9.17
N THR A 115 -12.16 -12.26 -8.38
CA THR A 115 -13.47 -12.71 -8.83
C THR A 115 -14.42 -11.54 -9.08
N ARG A 116 -15.56 -11.80 -9.76
CA ARG A 116 -16.64 -10.80 -9.90
C ARG A 116 -17.40 -10.58 -8.60
N GLU A 117 -17.41 -11.57 -7.73
CA GLU A 117 -18.09 -11.53 -6.44
C GLU A 117 -17.16 -10.99 -5.35
N VAL A 118 -17.68 -10.09 -4.54
CA VAL A 118 -16.96 -9.53 -3.39
C VAL A 118 -16.77 -10.62 -2.35
N THR A 119 -15.53 -10.77 -1.89
CA THR A 119 -15.15 -11.76 -0.89
C THR A 119 -14.00 -11.25 0.00
N THR A 120 -13.94 -11.72 1.23
CA THR A 120 -12.81 -11.47 2.14
C THR A 120 -11.63 -12.43 1.90
N ASP A 121 -11.78 -13.41 1.02
CA ASP A 121 -10.72 -14.37 0.66
C ASP A 121 -9.87 -13.92 -0.53
N SER A 122 -10.05 -12.69 -0.99
CA SER A 122 -9.24 -12.06 -2.05
C SER A 122 -8.64 -10.76 -1.55
N PHE A 123 -7.33 -10.62 -1.68
CA PHE A 123 -6.63 -9.38 -1.30
C PHE A 123 -7.12 -8.16 -2.09
N TYR A 124 -7.47 -8.34 -3.37
CA TYR A 124 -8.06 -7.30 -4.19
C TYR A 124 -9.34 -6.73 -3.56
N TRP A 125 -10.30 -7.62 -3.23
CA TRP A 125 -11.58 -7.17 -2.67
C TRP A 125 -11.45 -6.59 -1.26
N VAL A 126 -10.63 -7.20 -0.40
CA VAL A 126 -10.38 -6.67 0.95
C VAL A 126 -9.75 -5.28 0.87
N SER A 127 -8.77 -5.07 0.00
CA SER A 127 -8.15 -3.76 -0.21
C SER A 127 -9.16 -2.71 -0.72
N ARG A 128 -10.07 -3.10 -1.62
CA ARG A 128 -11.14 -2.21 -2.09
C ARG A 128 -12.15 -1.88 -0.99
N MET A 129 -12.54 -2.85 -0.18
CA MET A 129 -13.45 -2.62 0.96
C MET A 129 -12.82 -1.69 1.99
N ILE A 130 -11.57 -1.94 2.38
CA ILE A 130 -10.83 -1.07 3.31
C ILE A 130 -10.76 0.35 2.73
N GLY A 131 -10.36 0.51 1.46
CA GLY A 131 -10.23 1.81 0.82
C GLY A 131 -11.55 2.57 0.77
N ALA A 132 -12.63 1.94 0.33
CA ALA A 132 -13.94 2.57 0.23
C ALA A 132 -14.49 3.02 1.60
N MET A 133 -14.31 2.20 2.63
CA MET A 133 -14.76 2.54 3.98
C MET A 133 -13.87 3.61 4.63
N ALA A 134 -12.55 3.53 4.45
CA ALA A 134 -11.62 4.53 4.97
C ALA A 134 -11.81 5.89 4.30
N ASP A 135 -12.08 5.94 3.00
CA ASP A 135 -12.42 7.18 2.28
C ASP A 135 -13.68 7.84 2.88
N ALA A 136 -14.72 7.06 3.11
CA ALA A 136 -15.98 7.55 3.69
C ALA A 136 -15.85 7.99 5.16
N SER A 137 -14.89 7.45 5.91
CA SER A 137 -14.67 7.73 7.34
C SER A 137 -13.23 8.19 7.64
N TYR A 138 -12.61 8.95 6.73
CA TYR A 138 -11.18 9.23 6.72
C TYR A 138 -10.63 9.64 8.10
N LYS A 139 -11.22 10.62 8.75
CA LYS A 139 -10.71 11.19 10.02
C LYS A 139 -10.60 10.16 11.15
N SER A 140 -11.53 9.21 11.22
CA SER A 140 -11.52 8.16 12.24
C SER A 140 -10.74 6.92 11.80
N SER A 141 -10.60 6.70 10.49
CA SER A 141 -9.99 5.50 9.92
C SER A 141 -8.51 5.63 9.61
N ILE A 142 -8.01 6.84 9.35
CA ILE A 142 -6.63 7.03 8.84
C ILE A 142 -5.56 6.45 9.78
N PHE A 143 -5.72 6.55 11.09
CA PHE A 143 -4.81 5.98 12.07
C PHE A 143 -4.71 4.43 11.96
N HIS A 144 -5.84 3.77 11.65
CA HIS A 144 -5.85 2.31 11.44
C HIS A 144 -5.14 1.94 10.13
N ILE A 145 -5.30 2.78 9.09
CA ILE A 145 -4.62 2.61 7.79
C ILE A 145 -3.11 2.76 7.93
N GLU A 146 -2.64 3.84 8.55
CA GLU A 146 -1.21 4.08 8.76
C GLU A 146 -0.55 2.91 9.52
N ARG A 147 -1.18 2.47 10.61
CA ARG A 147 -0.69 1.30 11.36
C ARG A 147 -0.73 0.00 10.56
N TYR A 148 -1.70 -0.16 9.68
CA TYR A 148 -1.77 -1.30 8.78
C TYR A 148 -0.60 -1.29 7.79
N GLN A 149 -0.35 -0.14 7.17
CA GLN A 149 0.76 0.07 6.24
C GLN A 149 2.12 -0.19 6.92
N GLU A 150 2.36 0.39 8.08
CA GLU A 150 3.59 0.18 8.85
C GLU A 150 3.81 -1.30 9.21
N ARG A 151 2.76 -1.97 9.74
CA ARG A 151 2.87 -3.38 10.15
C ARG A 151 3.13 -4.31 8.99
N VAL A 152 2.42 -4.15 7.88
CA VAL A 152 2.59 -5.02 6.72
C VAL A 152 3.97 -4.84 6.10
N MET A 153 4.43 -3.59 5.92
CA MET A 153 5.75 -3.34 5.36
C MET A 153 6.87 -3.84 6.29
N SER A 154 6.81 -3.54 7.57
CA SER A 154 7.81 -4.01 8.56
C SER A 154 7.88 -5.54 8.60
N LYS A 155 6.73 -6.23 8.70
CA LYS A 155 6.69 -7.71 8.71
C LYS A 155 7.11 -8.29 7.36
N GLY A 156 6.77 -7.64 6.26
CA GLY A 156 7.22 -8.02 4.92
C GLY A 156 8.74 -8.03 4.82
N HIS A 157 9.40 -6.96 5.23
CA HIS A 157 10.86 -6.89 5.29
C HIS A 157 11.46 -7.96 6.22
N GLN A 158 10.85 -8.19 7.39
CA GLN A 158 11.33 -9.22 8.32
C GLN A 158 11.25 -10.63 7.69
N LEU A 159 10.16 -10.94 7.00
CA LEU A 159 9.98 -12.23 6.33
C LEU A 159 10.96 -12.40 5.15
N ILE A 160 11.14 -11.36 4.32
CA ILE A 160 12.16 -11.39 3.26
C ILE A 160 13.55 -11.62 3.87
N GLY A 161 13.95 -10.89 4.91
CA GLY A 161 15.25 -11.10 5.57
C GLY A 161 15.42 -12.50 6.17
N LYS A 162 14.35 -13.06 6.77
CA LYS A 162 14.34 -14.44 7.26
C LYS A 162 14.63 -15.45 6.15
N TYR A 163 13.93 -15.31 5.03
CA TYR A 163 14.07 -16.25 3.91
C TYR A 163 15.32 -16.02 3.08
N ASP A 164 15.82 -14.80 2.96
CA ASP A 164 17.12 -14.52 2.38
C ASP A 164 18.24 -15.27 3.13
N ALA A 165 18.21 -15.24 4.47
CA ALA A 165 19.18 -15.97 5.29
C ALA A 165 19.08 -17.51 5.19
N LEU A 166 17.91 -18.06 4.86
CA LEU A 166 17.72 -19.48 4.58
C LEU A 166 18.21 -19.83 3.17
N LEU A 167 17.91 -19.01 2.19
CA LEU A 167 18.31 -19.17 0.79
C LEU A 167 19.84 -19.10 0.63
N GLU A 168 20.52 -18.24 1.40
CA GLU A 168 21.98 -18.14 1.39
C GLU A 168 22.67 -19.46 1.78
N LYS A 169 22.04 -20.27 2.63
CA LYS A 169 22.58 -21.54 3.14
C LYS A 169 22.18 -22.76 2.33
N GLU A 170 21.22 -22.62 1.41
CA GLU A 170 20.69 -23.72 0.63
C GLU A 170 21.27 -23.70 -0.80
N SER A 171 21.86 -24.81 -1.22
CA SER A 171 22.44 -24.98 -2.56
C SER A 171 21.57 -25.78 -3.53
N ASP A 172 20.59 -26.53 -3.02
CA ASP A 172 19.69 -27.34 -3.84
C ASP A 172 18.61 -26.46 -4.48
N ALA A 173 18.54 -26.48 -5.81
CA ALA A 173 17.63 -25.60 -6.57
C ALA A 173 16.14 -25.87 -6.27
N ALA A 174 15.74 -27.13 -6.03
CA ALA A 174 14.35 -27.47 -5.74
C ALA A 174 13.96 -27.01 -4.33
N LYS A 175 14.88 -27.15 -3.36
CA LYS A 175 14.65 -26.62 -2.00
C LYS A 175 14.62 -25.09 -1.98
N ARG A 176 15.47 -24.42 -2.74
CA ARG A 176 15.45 -22.97 -2.91
C ARG A 176 14.11 -22.50 -3.49
N MET A 177 13.56 -23.19 -4.50
CA MET A 177 12.23 -22.90 -5.04
C MET A 177 11.16 -23.08 -3.93
N SER A 178 11.21 -24.17 -3.19
CA SER A 178 10.29 -24.42 -2.07
C SER A 178 10.36 -23.33 -0.99
N LEU A 179 11.55 -22.83 -0.65
CA LEU A 179 11.72 -21.73 0.31
C LEU A 179 11.07 -20.42 -0.18
N ARG A 180 11.19 -20.09 -1.47
CA ARG A 180 10.54 -18.91 -2.02
C ARG A 180 9.00 -19.03 -2.01
N HIS A 181 8.47 -20.22 -2.32
CA HIS A 181 7.03 -20.49 -2.19
C HIS A 181 6.56 -20.36 -0.74
N GLN A 182 7.30 -20.93 0.21
CA GLN A 182 6.99 -20.80 1.63
C GLN A 182 7.04 -19.35 2.10
N ALA A 183 8.03 -18.57 1.64
CA ALA A 183 8.13 -17.14 1.94
C ALA A 183 6.89 -16.39 1.45
N ASN A 184 6.55 -16.57 0.19
CA ASN A 184 5.41 -15.89 -0.42
C ASN A 184 4.08 -16.29 0.24
N GLN A 185 3.93 -17.57 0.63
CA GLN A 185 2.75 -18.03 1.36
C GLN A 185 2.68 -17.42 2.77
N GLU A 186 3.80 -17.43 3.52
CA GLU A 186 3.84 -16.84 4.88
C GLU A 186 3.56 -15.32 4.85
N ILE A 187 4.04 -14.63 3.81
CA ILE A 187 3.72 -13.22 3.57
C ILE A 187 2.22 -13.06 3.28
N ALA A 188 1.64 -13.89 2.41
CA ALA A 188 0.22 -13.84 2.08
C ALA A 188 -0.67 -14.07 3.32
N ASP A 189 -0.32 -15.04 4.16
CA ASP A 189 -1.03 -15.34 5.41
C ASP A 189 -0.94 -14.19 6.41
N MET A 190 0.24 -13.59 6.54
CA MET A 190 0.46 -12.39 7.35
C MET A 190 -0.42 -11.24 6.88
N VAL A 191 -0.43 -10.96 5.57
CA VAL A 191 -1.24 -9.88 4.99
C VAL A 191 -2.73 -10.15 5.17
N LYS A 192 -3.20 -11.39 4.95
CA LYS A 192 -4.60 -11.77 5.16
C LYS A 192 -5.06 -11.46 6.59
N LYS A 193 -4.22 -11.77 7.58
CA LYS A 193 -4.49 -11.48 8.99
C LYS A 193 -4.55 -9.98 9.27
N GLU A 194 -3.55 -9.21 8.82
CA GLU A 194 -3.49 -7.76 9.05
C GLU A 194 -4.62 -7.01 8.32
N ALA A 195 -4.94 -7.44 7.10
CA ALA A 195 -6.03 -6.87 6.32
C ALA A 195 -7.39 -7.14 6.97
N SER A 196 -7.64 -8.36 7.46
CA SER A 196 -8.87 -8.71 8.20
C SER A 196 -9.04 -7.88 9.48
N ASP A 197 -7.96 -7.71 10.26
CA ASP A 197 -7.97 -6.88 11.46
C ASP A 197 -8.28 -5.41 11.13
N THR A 198 -7.68 -4.90 10.06
CA THR A 198 -7.90 -3.52 9.62
C THR A 198 -9.30 -3.32 9.07
N LEU A 199 -9.81 -4.26 8.27
CA LEU A 199 -11.18 -4.24 7.76
C LEU A 199 -12.20 -4.13 8.90
N ASN A 200 -12.03 -4.95 9.95
CA ASN A 200 -12.90 -4.91 11.13
C ASN A 200 -12.90 -3.54 11.82
N LYS A 201 -11.72 -2.94 11.98
CA LYS A 201 -11.57 -1.62 12.60
C LYS A 201 -12.19 -0.51 11.78
N VAL A 202 -11.92 -0.47 10.48
CA VAL A 202 -12.46 0.56 9.58
C VAL A 202 -13.97 0.42 9.44
N LEU A 203 -14.49 -0.81 9.36
CA LEU A 203 -15.93 -1.05 9.35
C LEU A 203 -16.59 -0.60 10.67
N TYR A 204 -15.95 -0.85 11.81
CA TYR A 204 -16.43 -0.37 13.10
C TYR A 204 -16.52 1.16 13.14
N GLU A 205 -15.45 1.86 12.72
CA GLU A 205 -15.44 3.33 12.66
C GLU A 205 -16.55 3.88 11.75
N LEU A 206 -16.71 3.31 10.57
CA LEU A 206 -17.75 3.72 9.63
C LEU A 206 -19.16 3.43 10.18
N SER A 207 -19.35 2.27 10.81
CA SER A 207 -20.67 1.88 11.35
C SER A 207 -21.16 2.81 12.47
N ASN A 208 -20.24 3.38 13.25
CA ASN A 208 -20.57 4.37 14.28
C ASN A 208 -20.99 5.73 13.70
N GLN A 209 -20.76 5.96 12.40
CA GLN A 209 -21.15 7.19 11.71
C GLN A 209 -22.46 7.01 10.90
N MET A 210 -23.10 5.86 11.00
CA MET A 210 -24.38 5.62 10.34
C MET A 210 -25.46 6.54 10.92
N LYS A 211 -26.18 7.23 10.01
CA LYS A 211 -27.31 8.11 10.36
C LYS A 211 -28.61 7.46 9.94
N ASN A 212 -29.60 7.51 10.81
CA ASN A 212 -30.94 7.04 10.52
C ASN A 212 -31.80 8.08 9.78
N ALA A 213 -31.20 9.22 9.45
CA ALA A 213 -31.87 10.37 8.83
C ALA A 213 -33.09 10.91 9.64
N TYR A 214 -33.09 10.71 10.94
CA TYR A 214 -34.08 11.28 11.85
C TYR A 214 -33.67 12.70 12.27
N SER A 215 -34.38 13.71 11.80
CA SER A 215 -34.06 15.12 12.07
C SER A 215 -34.04 15.51 13.55
N ARG A 216 -34.62 14.71 14.44
CA ARG A 216 -34.64 14.94 15.89
C ARG A 216 -33.63 14.16 16.71
N SER A 217 -33.02 13.09 16.14
CA SER A 217 -32.11 12.23 16.89
C SER A 217 -30.68 12.22 16.33
N ASP A 218 -30.49 12.68 15.10
CA ASP A 218 -29.21 12.65 14.40
C ASP A 218 -28.62 14.06 14.20
N ALA A 219 -29.10 15.07 14.96
CA ALA A 219 -28.66 16.46 14.90
C ALA A 219 -27.44 16.71 15.78
#